data_1dc29518d8d2484c646378517ffafb76
#
_entry.id   1dc29518d8d2484c646378517ffafb76
#
_cell.length_a   1.000
_cell.length_b   1.000
_cell.length_c   1.000
_cell.angle_alpha   90.00
_cell.angle_beta   90.00
_cell.angle_gamma   90.00
#
_symmetry.space_group_name_H-M   'P 1'
#
loop_
_entity.id
_entity.type
_entity.pdbx_description
1 polymer ?
#
loop_
_entity_poly.entity_id
_entity_poly.type
_entity_poly.pdbx_seq_one_letter_code
_entity_poly.pdbx_strand_id
1 'polypeptide(L)'
;MLTFFTGNIFCTVEPGHIFVIGGKSLDGASRLNINLASGKGEEAPVPLTLSVRFHEDMIVRNTSHDDGSWGHEEREDNLDPFTVPNPMIPGDNFKVYILVGDYKFHIAVNGRPYCTYAFRTSLEEIRCITITNDIQVVSQIDHRQAFPTPYPPIQFDEPRLAFSNDVPKPFSPGHVIVITGIPYGNPRGLFIMKFTEGETKKQALHFNPRFEPRIIVRNSMNDSLTFFTEERDGEFPFAIEQQFKLAIAFTTEDFRFAVDGNYFGQFAYRSANVLDHLNGFKINVGNGLQLDITGVDHMNMGIPDCEGFEAYSHPDVAIM
;
A
#
# COMPACT_ATOMS: atom_id res chain seq x y z
N MET A 1 2.81 20.72 23.45
CA MET A 1 2.10 20.17 22.25
C MET A 1 1.46 18.85 22.64
N LEU A 2 0.19 18.62 22.35
CA LEU A 2 -0.46 17.35 22.73
C LEU A 2 -0.08 16.28 21.70
N THR A 3 0.73 15.31 22.12
CA THR A 3 1.09 14.17 21.27
C THR A 3 -0.03 13.14 21.36
N PHE A 4 -0.67 12.83 20.23
CA PHE A 4 -1.74 11.84 20.17
C PHE A 4 -1.21 10.43 19.90
N PHE A 5 -0.22 10.30 19.03
CA PHE A 5 0.37 9.01 18.66
C PHE A 5 1.89 9.11 18.58
N THR A 6 2.57 8.08 19.06
CA THR A 6 4.02 7.90 18.88
C THR A 6 4.31 6.42 18.63
N GLY A 7 4.96 6.12 17.50
CA GLY A 7 5.39 4.78 17.11
C GLY A 7 6.90 4.72 16.85
N ASN A 8 7.56 3.68 17.31
CA ASN A 8 8.98 3.43 16.96
C ASN A 8 9.08 2.89 15.53
N ILE A 9 10.16 3.27 14.86
CA ILE A 9 10.60 2.66 13.61
C ILE A 9 11.75 1.73 13.96
N PHE A 10 11.59 0.43 13.71
CA PHE A 10 12.51 -0.61 14.19
C PHE A 10 13.60 -1.00 13.17
N CYS A 11 13.53 -0.46 11.96
CA CYS A 11 14.57 -0.67 10.93
C CYS A 11 15.13 0.67 10.46
N THR A 12 16.28 0.63 9.80
CA THR A 12 16.82 1.81 9.11
C THR A 12 15.89 2.23 7.99
N VAL A 13 15.60 3.52 7.90
CA VAL A 13 14.81 4.09 6.80
C VAL A 13 15.71 4.23 5.59
N GLU A 14 15.28 3.67 4.46
CA GLU A 14 16.04 3.60 3.21
C GLU A 14 15.19 4.03 2.01
N PRO A 15 15.81 4.45 0.90
CA PRO A 15 15.10 4.66 -0.36
C PRO A 15 14.28 3.43 -0.78
N GLY A 16 13.06 3.65 -1.22
CA GLY A 16 12.09 2.60 -1.54
C GLY A 16 11.17 2.21 -0.38
N HIS A 17 11.40 2.73 0.82
CA HIS A 17 10.44 2.60 1.93
C HIS A 17 9.27 3.56 1.76
N ILE A 18 8.12 3.17 2.28
CA ILE A 18 6.92 4.00 2.32
C ILE A 18 6.31 3.99 3.71
N PHE A 19 5.86 5.16 4.16
CA PHE A 19 5.00 5.31 5.32
C PHE A 19 3.58 5.55 4.84
N VAL A 20 2.61 4.84 5.41
CA VAL A 20 1.19 5.06 5.16
C VAL A 20 0.52 5.40 6.48
N ILE A 21 -0.05 6.58 6.54
CA ILE A 21 -0.69 7.13 7.73
C ILE A 21 -2.16 7.38 7.43
N GLY A 22 -3.04 6.65 8.08
CA GLY A 22 -4.48 6.84 8.00
C GLY A 22 -5.05 7.35 9.31
N GLY A 23 -6.05 8.19 9.24
CA GLY A 23 -6.71 8.74 10.40
C GLY A 23 -7.93 9.59 10.09
N LYS A 24 -8.47 10.20 11.13
CA LYS A 24 -9.54 11.19 11.04
C LYS A 24 -9.18 12.40 11.89
N SER A 25 -9.29 13.60 11.31
CA SER A 25 -9.10 14.85 12.04
C SER A 25 -10.33 15.21 12.88
N LEU A 26 -10.17 16.12 13.84
CA LEU A 26 -11.31 16.70 14.55
C LEU A 26 -12.17 17.56 13.62
N ASP A 27 -13.48 17.63 13.87
CA ASP A 27 -14.42 18.43 13.06
C ASP A 27 -14.04 19.92 12.98
N GLY A 28 -13.45 20.47 14.03
CA GLY A 28 -12.96 21.84 14.09
C GLY A 28 -11.43 21.94 13.99
N ALA A 29 -10.78 20.97 13.36
CA ALA A 29 -9.32 20.95 13.28
C ALA A 29 -8.76 22.25 12.68
N SER A 30 -7.80 22.85 13.38
CA SER A 30 -7.01 23.99 12.91
C SER A 30 -5.65 23.54 12.38
N ARG A 31 -5.05 22.54 13.04
CA ARG A 31 -3.72 22.06 12.70
C ARG A 31 -3.53 20.59 13.07
N LEU A 32 -2.92 19.84 12.18
CA LEU A 32 -2.49 18.45 12.37
C LEU A 32 -1.02 18.34 11.92
N ASN A 33 -0.16 17.73 12.75
CA ASN A 33 1.22 17.47 12.32
C ASN A 33 1.48 15.95 12.27
N ILE A 34 2.15 15.52 11.20
CA ILE A 34 2.70 14.19 11.01
C ILE A 34 4.21 14.35 10.91
N ASN A 35 4.97 13.73 11.80
CA ASN A 35 6.41 13.91 11.87
C ASN A 35 7.13 12.56 11.74
N LEU A 36 8.17 12.52 10.94
CA LEU A 36 9.23 11.54 11.02
C LEU A 36 10.34 12.16 11.87
N ALA A 37 10.55 11.62 13.08
CA ALA A 37 11.40 12.24 14.11
C ALA A 37 12.55 11.33 14.54
N SER A 38 13.58 11.91 15.11
CA SER A 38 14.74 11.17 15.65
C SER A 38 14.48 10.56 17.02
N GLY A 39 13.43 11.00 17.72
CA GLY A 39 13.06 10.54 19.04
C GLY A 39 11.64 10.93 19.43
N LYS A 40 11.20 10.47 20.60
CA LYS A 40 9.83 10.68 21.11
C LYS A 40 9.67 11.98 21.89
N GLY A 41 10.77 12.62 22.28
CA GLY A 41 10.76 13.88 23.05
C GLY A 41 10.29 15.07 22.22
N GLU A 42 9.70 16.06 22.86
CA GLU A 42 9.27 17.31 22.19
C GLU A 42 10.45 18.10 21.59
N GLU A 43 11.65 17.92 22.13
CA GLU A 43 12.90 18.55 21.67
C GLU A 43 13.65 17.71 20.64
N ALA A 44 13.17 16.49 20.32
CA ALA A 44 13.84 15.62 19.37
C ALA A 44 13.79 16.24 17.97
N PRO A 45 14.91 16.22 17.22
CA PRO A 45 14.95 16.66 15.84
C PRO A 45 13.89 15.96 14.97
N VAL A 46 13.35 16.70 14.02
CA VAL A 46 12.32 16.22 13.11
C VAL A 46 12.80 16.33 11.67
N PRO A 47 13.41 15.27 11.10
CA PRO A 47 13.81 15.21 9.71
C PRO A 47 12.72 15.60 8.71
N LEU A 48 11.47 15.26 9.00
CA LEU A 48 10.33 15.71 8.20
C LEU A 48 9.11 15.97 9.10
N THR A 49 8.57 17.19 9.02
CA THR A 49 7.21 17.48 9.47
C THR A 49 6.30 17.78 8.29
N LEU A 50 5.12 17.19 8.29
CA LEU A 50 3.97 17.61 7.47
C LEU A 50 2.99 18.31 8.40
N SER A 51 2.93 19.63 8.32
CA SER A 51 2.03 20.44 9.10
C SER A 51 0.82 20.84 8.27
N VAL A 52 -0.27 20.13 8.46
CA VAL A 52 -1.56 20.44 7.84
C VAL A 52 -2.15 21.64 8.55
N ARG A 53 -2.31 22.73 7.82
CA ARG A 53 -2.87 24.01 8.33
C ARG A 53 -4.21 24.24 7.65
N PHE A 54 -5.27 23.83 8.28
CA PHE A 54 -6.60 23.86 7.68
C PHE A 54 -7.09 25.27 7.36
N HIS A 55 -6.75 26.27 8.19
CA HIS A 55 -7.15 27.66 7.93
C HIS A 55 -6.35 28.34 6.81
N GLU A 56 -5.14 27.83 6.53
CA GLU A 56 -4.28 28.32 5.45
C GLU A 56 -4.48 27.51 4.16
N ASP A 57 -5.32 26.49 4.21
CA ASP A 57 -5.60 25.52 3.11
C ASP A 57 -4.34 24.91 2.51
N MET A 58 -3.36 24.51 3.36
CA MET A 58 -2.08 23.99 2.88
C MET A 58 -1.46 22.97 3.81
N ILE A 59 -0.52 22.19 3.27
CA ILE A 59 0.38 21.31 4.01
C ILE A 59 1.80 21.84 3.92
N VAL A 60 2.30 22.34 5.02
CA VAL A 60 3.65 22.90 5.15
C VAL A 60 4.64 21.79 5.46
N ARG A 61 5.80 21.79 4.80
CA ARG A 61 6.92 20.86 5.04
C ARG A 61 8.07 21.63 5.68
N ASN A 62 8.71 20.99 6.67
CA ASN A 62 9.89 21.56 7.32
C ASN A 62 10.73 20.48 8.01
N THR A 63 11.90 20.88 8.49
CA THR A 63 12.85 20.08 9.29
C THR A 63 13.24 20.89 10.53
N SER A 64 13.32 20.25 11.70
CA SER A 64 14.00 20.80 12.85
C SER A 64 15.31 20.08 13.11
N HIS A 65 16.27 20.82 13.66
CA HIS A 65 17.65 20.40 13.91
C HIS A 65 17.90 20.12 15.40
N ASP A 66 19.07 19.56 15.71
CA ASP A 66 19.48 19.20 17.09
C ASP A 66 19.52 20.38 18.05
N ASP A 67 19.73 21.59 17.55
CA ASP A 67 19.72 22.82 18.34
C ASP A 67 18.31 23.39 18.60
N GLY A 68 17.28 22.66 18.17
CA GLY A 68 15.87 23.05 18.27
C GLY A 68 15.42 24.09 17.25
N SER A 69 16.31 24.52 16.36
CA SER A 69 15.94 25.46 15.28
C SER A 69 15.13 24.76 14.18
N TRP A 70 14.18 25.49 13.61
CA TRP A 70 13.44 25.07 12.44
C TRP A 70 14.05 25.65 11.17
N GLY A 71 14.13 24.84 10.14
CA GLY A 71 14.54 25.27 8.82
C GLY A 71 13.51 26.16 8.14
N HIS A 72 13.77 26.51 6.88
CA HIS A 72 12.84 27.27 6.07
C HIS A 72 11.62 26.41 5.69
N GLU A 73 10.39 26.91 5.93
CA GLU A 73 9.15 26.22 5.54
C GLU A 73 9.00 26.17 4.01
N GLU A 74 8.66 24.98 3.51
CA GLU A 74 8.18 24.83 2.14
C GLU A 74 6.65 24.73 2.17
N ARG A 75 6.00 25.62 1.43
CA ARG A 75 4.54 25.81 1.43
C ARG A 75 3.91 25.53 0.07
N GLU A 76 4.72 25.50 -1.00
CA GLU A 76 4.27 25.33 -2.37
C GLU A 76 4.26 23.84 -2.75
N ASP A 77 3.39 23.48 -3.68
CA ASP A 77 3.41 22.19 -4.34
C ASP A 77 4.53 22.17 -5.39
N ASN A 78 5.49 21.24 -5.24
CA ASN A 78 6.61 21.11 -6.16
C ASN A 78 6.27 20.33 -7.44
N LEU A 79 5.06 19.76 -7.52
CA LEU A 79 4.63 18.92 -8.66
C LEU A 79 3.79 19.70 -9.67
N ASP A 80 3.12 20.78 -9.23
CA ASP A 80 2.27 21.60 -10.07
C ASP A 80 2.58 23.09 -9.80
N PRO A 81 2.85 23.92 -10.84
CA PRO A 81 2.98 25.36 -10.68
C PRO A 81 1.67 26.05 -10.23
N PHE A 82 0.55 25.36 -10.28
CA PHE A 82 -0.71 25.80 -9.72
C PHE A 82 -0.85 25.21 -8.32
N THR A 83 -0.85 26.06 -7.30
CA THR A 83 -1.01 25.67 -5.89
C THR A 83 -2.20 24.72 -5.73
N VAL A 84 -1.93 23.47 -5.34
CA VAL A 84 -2.99 22.50 -5.08
C VAL A 84 -3.53 22.75 -3.67
N PRO A 85 -4.84 22.99 -3.51
CA PRO A 85 -5.45 23.15 -2.19
C PRO A 85 -5.18 21.95 -1.31
N ASN A 86 -5.18 22.14 0.01
CA ASN A 86 -5.06 21.05 0.96
C ASN A 86 -6.18 20.01 0.73
N PRO A 87 -5.84 18.75 0.35
CA PRO A 87 -6.86 17.74 0.07
C PRO A 87 -7.46 17.12 1.34
N MET A 88 -7.04 17.57 2.53
CA MET A 88 -7.57 17.14 3.81
C MET A 88 -8.63 18.12 4.30
N ILE A 89 -9.77 17.58 4.73
CA ILE A 89 -10.93 18.35 5.24
C ILE A 89 -11.06 18.09 6.74
N PRO A 90 -11.29 19.13 7.58
CA PRO A 90 -11.57 18.94 9.00
C PRO A 90 -12.75 17.98 9.22
N GLY A 91 -12.60 17.03 10.13
CA GLY A 91 -13.64 16.04 10.43
C GLY A 91 -13.70 14.84 9.49
N ASP A 92 -12.94 14.84 8.39
CA ASP A 92 -12.93 13.73 7.43
C ASP A 92 -11.78 12.76 7.67
N ASN A 93 -11.93 11.55 7.12
CA ASN A 93 -10.86 10.57 7.03
C ASN A 93 -9.82 11.04 6.02
N PHE A 94 -8.56 10.76 6.35
CA PHE A 94 -7.44 11.02 5.45
C PHE A 94 -6.51 9.82 5.36
N LYS A 95 -5.73 9.78 4.28
CA LYS A 95 -4.61 8.87 4.12
C LYS A 95 -3.43 9.61 3.50
N VAL A 96 -2.31 9.64 4.21
CA VAL A 96 -1.05 10.25 3.77
C VAL A 96 -0.05 9.16 3.45
N TYR A 97 0.62 9.28 2.31
CA TYR A 97 1.70 8.42 1.87
C TYR A 97 2.98 9.22 1.79
N ILE A 98 4.06 8.71 2.39
CA ILE A 98 5.39 9.31 2.32
C ILE A 98 6.33 8.26 1.76
N LEU A 99 6.63 8.34 0.46
CA LEU A 99 7.63 7.48 -0.17
C LEU A 99 9.02 8.10 -0.01
N VAL A 100 9.96 7.31 0.46
CA VAL A 100 11.37 7.66 0.57
C VAL A 100 12.05 7.42 -0.78
N GLY A 101 12.37 8.49 -1.50
CA GLY A 101 13.14 8.44 -2.75
C GLY A 101 14.64 8.45 -2.50
N ASP A 102 15.45 8.68 -3.54
CA ASP A 102 16.92 8.70 -3.42
C ASP A 102 17.45 9.95 -2.69
N TYR A 103 16.80 11.11 -2.86
CA TYR A 103 17.22 12.39 -2.24
C TYR A 103 16.07 13.22 -1.70
N LYS A 104 14.84 12.72 -1.77
CA LYS A 104 13.66 13.43 -1.32
C LYS A 104 12.52 12.50 -0.95
N PHE A 105 11.64 12.98 -0.11
CA PHE A 105 10.35 12.38 0.15
C PHE A 105 9.37 12.76 -0.97
N HIS A 106 8.55 11.80 -1.39
CA HIS A 106 7.38 12.03 -2.23
C HIS A 106 6.13 11.85 -1.37
N ILE A 107 5.28 12.84 -1.36
CA ILE A 107 4.11 12.89 -0.48
C ILE A 107 2.85 12.85 -1.34
N ALA A 108 1.96 11.91 -1.02
CA ALA A 108 0.62 11.85 -1.60
C ALA A 108 -0.42 11.88 -0.48
N VAL A 109 -1.59 12.44 -0.79
CA VAL A 109 -2.71 12.55 0.13
C VAL A 109 -3.97 12.06 -0.57
N ASN A 110 -4.71 11.17 0.10
CA ASN A 110 -5.97 10.61 -0.41
C ASN A 110 -5.83 10.04 -1.84
N GLY A 111 -4.70 9.35 -2.10
CA GLY A 111 -4.43 8.69 -3.37
C GLY A 111 -3.95 9.60 -4.51
N ARG A 112 -3.65 10.88 -4.25
CA ARG A 112 -3.13 11.83 -5.25
C ARG A 112 -1.76 12.34 -4.85
N PRO A 113 -0.80 12.46 -5.78
CA PRO A 113 0.45 13.16 -5.53
C PRO A 113 0.15 14.58 -5.02
N TYR A 114 0.87 15.01 -4.00
CA TYR A 114 0.69 16.35 -3.44
C TYR A 114 1.94 17.19 -3.58
N CYS A 115 3.09 16.71 -3.03
CA CYS A 115 4.34 17.46 -3.08
C CYS A 115 5.56 16.55 -2.91
N THR A 116 6.74 17.13 -3.01
CA THR A 116 8.01 16.51 -2.63
C THR A 116 8.72 17.35 -1.59
N TYR A 117 9.69 16.76 -0.88
CA TYR A 117 10.53 17.46 0.09
C TYR A 117 11.94 16.86 0.10
N ALA A 118 12.95 17.68 -0.22
CA ALA A 118 14.34 17.23 -0.24
C ALA A 118 14.82 16.88 1.17
N PHE A 119 15.65 15.84 1.30
CA PHE A 119 16.25 15.51 2.59
C PHE A 119 17.15 16.66 3.04
N ARG A 120 16.99 17.08 4.28
CA ARG A 120 17.83 18.10 4.93
C ARG A 120 18.71 17.51 6.03
N THR A 121 18.43 16.27 6.42
CA THR A 121 19.19 15.48 7.38
C THR A 121 19.31 14.05 6.88
N SER A 122 20.12 13.21 7.57
CA SER A 122 20.26 11.80 7.23
C SER A 122 18.97 11.02 7.50
N LEU A 123 18.63 10.07 6.61
CA LEU A 123 17.54 9.13 6.84
C LEU A 123 17.75 8.27 8.10
N GLU A 124 19.02 8.03 8.47
CA GLU A 124 19.38 7.29 9.68
C GLU A 124 18.93 7.95 10.97
N GLU A 125 18.63 9.26 10.94
CA GLU A 125 18.09 9.99 12.09
C GLU A 125 16.63 9.69 12.34
N ILE A 126 15.91 9.14 11.37
CA ILE A 126 14.48 8.81 11.51
C ILE A 126 14.31 7.56 12.35
N ARG A 127 13.77 7.70 13.55
CA ARG A 127 13.61 6.63 14.58
C ARG A 127 12.18 6.42 15.02
N CYS A 128 11.32 7.40 14.82
CA CYS A 128 9.92 7.27 15.19
C CYS A 128 9.02 8.15 14.31
N ILE A 129 7.74 7.83 14.35
CA ILE A 129 6.66 8.64 13.79
C ILE A 129 5.85 9.21 14.94
N THR A 130 5.52 10.51 14.88
CA THR A 130 4.63 11.15 15.83
C THR A 130 3.51 11.89 15.11
N ILE A 131 2.32 11.85 15.69
CA ILE A 131 1.15 12.59 15.21
C ILE A 131 0.66 13.45 16.36
N THR A 132 0.52 14.74 16.10
CA THR A 132 0.20 15.74 17.13
C THR A 132 -0.92 16.66 16.69
N ASN A 133 -1.56 17.31 17.67
CA ASN A 133 -2.65 18.28 17.55
C ASN A 133 -4.01 17.64 17.16
N ASP A 134 -4.77 18.26 16.28
CA ASP A 134 -6.21 18.08 16.10
C ASP A 134 -6.59 16.79 15.35
N ILE A 135 -6.21 15.65 15.91
CA ILE A 135 -6.59 14.34 15.42
C ILE A 135 -7.62 13.67 16.33
N GLN A 136 -8.63 13.04 15.74
CA GLN A 136 -9.65 12.28 16.43
C GLN A 136 -9.24 10.82 16.60
N VAL A 137 -8.70 10.20 15.53
CA VAL A 137 -8.26 8.81 15.54
C VAL A 137 -7.14 8.59 14.52
N VAL A 138 -6.18 7.75 14.89
CA VAL A 138 -5.20 7.16 13.98
C VAL A 138 -5.68 5.74 13.67
N SER A 139 -6.02 5.46 12.41
CA SER A 139 -6.56 4.19 11.97
C SER A 139 -5.53 3.28 11.30
N GLN A 140 -4.42 3.86 10.82
CA GLN A 140 -3.37 3.12 10.13
C GLN A 140 -2.03 3.80 10.31
N ILE A 141 -1.00 3.02 10.64
CA ILE A 141 0.42 3.40 10.55
C ILE A 141 1.17 2.20 9.99
N ASP A 142 1.69 2.33 8.78
CA ASP A 142 2.54 1.31 8.17
C ASP A 142 3.90 1.91 7.79
N HIS A 143 4.94 1.12 7.96
CA HIS A 143 6.27 1.38 7.42
C HIS A 143 6.78 0.11 6.74
N ARG A 144 7.02 0.16 5.43
CA ARG A 144 7.35 -1.02 4.64
C ARG A 144 8.07 -0.67 3.34
N GLN A 145 8.54 -1.66 2.60
CA GLN A 145 8.98 -1.45 1.21
C GLN A 145 7.78 -1.06 0.33
N ALA A 146 7.98 -0.08 -0.54
CA ALA A 146 6.94 0.40 -1.45
C ALA A 146 6.63 -0.54 -2.60
N PHE A 147 7.48 -1.53 -2.84
CA PHE A 147 7.38 -2.45 -3.98
C PHE A 147 6.44 -3.63 -3.71
N PRO A 148 5.56 -4.03 -4.61
CA PRO A 148 5.16 -3.35 -5.85
C PRO A 148 4.06 -2.31 -5.64
N THR A 149 3.88 -1.80 -4.41
CA THR A 149 2.86 -0.81 -4.11
C THR A 149 3.11 0.45 -4.93
N PRO A 150 2.20 0.85 -5.82
CA PRO A 150 2.39 2.04 -6.62
C PRO A 150 2.36 3.29 -5.75
N TYR A 151 3.21 4.25 -6.10
CA TYR A 151 3.15 5.58 -5.52
C TYR A 151 2.98 6.62 -6.64
N PRO A 152 1.97 7.48 -6.54
CA PRO A 152 0.79 7.36 -5.67
C PRO A 152 -0.01 6.11 -6.03
N PRO A 153 -0.95 5.66 -5.18
CA PRO A 153 -1.84 4.57 -5.56
C PRO A 153 -2.50 4.91 -6.87
N ILE A 154 -2.29 4.07 -7.87
CA ILE A 154 -2.74 4.39 -9.23
C ILE A 154 -4.26 4.16 -9.27
N GLN A 155 -5.02 5.25 -9.43
CA GLN A 155 -6.41 5.16 -9.82
C GLN A 155 -6.48 5.18 -11.34
N PHE A 156 -7.03 4.13 -11.92
CA PHE A 156 -7.22 4.05 -13.36
C PHE A 156 -8.63 4.50 -13.72
N ASP A 157 -8.74 5.39 -14.71
CA ASP A 157 -10.02 5.84 -15.26
C ASP A 157 -10.75 4.76 -16.05
N GLU A 158 -10.08 3.65 -16.35
CA GLU A 158 -10.71 2.53 -17.02
C GLU A 158 -11.66 1.78 -16.09
N PRO A 159 -12.97 1.75 -16.37
CA PRO A 159 -13.98 1.18 -15.48
C PRO A 159 -13.82 -0.33 -15.21
N ARG A 160 -12.83 -0.99 -15.79
CA ARG A 160 -12.55 -2.41 -15.65
C ARG A 160 -11.22 -2.73 -14.98
N LEU A 161 -10.38 -1.72 -14.74
CA LEU A 161 -9.06 -1.92 -14.16
C LEU A 161 -9.03 -1.29 -12.77
N ALA A 162 -9.01 -2.12 -11.73
CA ALA A 162 -8.94 -1.67 -10.34
C ALA A 162 -7.50 -1.36 -9.89
N PHE A 163 -6.53 -2.04 -10.49
CA PHE A 163 -5.11 -1.88 -10.15
C PHE A 163 -4.21 -2.40 -11.28
N SER A 164 -3.10 -1.73 -11.54
CA SER A 164 -2.01 -2.24 -12.38
C SER A 164 -0.68 -1.69 -11.93
N ASN A 165 0.34 -2.51 -11.93
CA ASN A 165 1.72 -2.11 -11.71
C ASN A 165 2.69 -3.04 -12.46
N ASP A 166 3.78 -2.48 -12.96
CA ASP A 166 4.92 -3.25 -13.40
C ASP A 166 5.75 -3.64 -12.18
N VAL A 167 6.29 -4.85 -12.20
CA VAL A 167 7.13 -5.36 -11.14
C VAL A 167 8.59 -5.03 -11.47
N PRO A 168 9.20 -3.99 -10.86
CA PRO A 168 10.56 -3.59 -11.20
C PRO A 168 11.65 -4.52 -10.67
N LYS A 169 11.31 -5.43 -9.76
CA LYS A 169 12.19 -6.48 -9.25
C LYS A 169 11.56 -7.84 -9.49
N PRO A 170 12.33 -8.86 -9.90
CA PRO A 170 11.79 -10.21 -10.05
C PRO A 170 11.26 -10.72 -8.71
N PHE A 171 10.18 -11.48 -8.76
CA PHE A 171 9.73 -12.25 -7.61
C PHE A 171 10.72 -13.36 -7.29
N SER A 172 10.78 -13.76 -6.03
CA SER A 172 11.55 -14.91 -5.59
C SER A 172 10.76 -15.69 -4.53
N PRO A 173 11.10 -16.97 -4.31
CA PRO A 173 10.52 -17.73 -3.21
C PRO A 173 10.73 -16.99 -1.89
N GLY A 174 9.69 -16.96 -1.06
CA GLY A 174 9.67 -16.20 0.19
C GLY A 174 9.00 -14.82 0.09
N HIS A 175 8.61 -14.40 -1.11
CA HIS A 175 7.85 -13.16 -1.28
C HIS A 175 6.36 -13.36 -0.99
N VAL A 176 5.72 -12.32 -0.47
CA VAL A 176 4.27 -12.27 -0.22
C VAL A 176 3.73 -10.93 -0.71
N ILE A 177 2.66 -10.96 -1.48
CA ILE A 177 1.85 -9.76 -1.78
C ILE A 177 0.61 -9.80 -0.91
N VAL A 178 0.32 -8.69 -0.24
CA VAL A 178 -0.90 -8.50 0.54
C VAL A 178 -1.73 -7.41 -0.08
N ILE A 179 -2.99 -7.73 -0.36
CA ILE A 179 -3.94 -6.84 -1.02
C ILE A 179 -5.11 -6.60 -0.07
N THR A 180 -5.35 -5.34 0.26
CA THR A 180 -6.52 -4.93 1.04
C THR A 180 -7.52 -4.27 0.11
N GLY A 181 -8.77 -4.71 0.15
CA GLY A 181 -9.81 -4.17 -0.73
C GLY A 181 -11.22 -4.38 -0.21
N ILE A 182 -12.17 -3.66 -0.80
CA ILE A 182 -13.60 -3.77 -0.50
C ILE A 182 -14.34 -3.96 -1.82
N PRO A 183 -14.98 -5.12 -2.06
CA PRO A 183 -15.83 -5.34 -3.21
C PRO A 183 -17.23 -4.81 -2.96
N TYR A 184 -17.82 -4.12 -3.93
CA TYR A 184 -19.19 -3.62 -3.87
C TYR A 184 -19.84 -3.56 -5.25
N GLY A 185 -21.12 -3.22 -5.29
CA GLY A 185 -21.91 -3.17 -6.52
C GLY A 185 -22.64 -4.48 -6.80
N ASN A 186 -22.52 -5.00 -8.02
CA ASN A 186 -23.33 -6.16 -8.43
C ASN A 186 -22.85 -7.45 -7.71
N PRO A 187 -23.72 -8.14 -6.92
CA PRO A 187 -23.38 -9.39 -6.24
C PRO A 187 -23.10 -10.58 -7.18
N ARG A 188 -23.36 -10.45 -8.48
CA ARG A 188 -23.00 -11.42 -9.52
C ARG A 188 -21.68 -11.09 -10.23
N GLY A 189 -20.98 -10.09 -9.73
CA GLY A 189 -19.74 -9.64 -10.30
C GLY A 189 -18.56 -10.56 -10.00
N LEU A 190 -17.42 -10.15 -10.49
CA LEU A 190 -16.16 -10.85 -10.31
C LEU A 190 -15.00 -9.86 -10.29
N PHE A 191 -13.88 -10.27 -9.71
CA PHE A 191 -12.60 -9.62 -9.97
C PHE A 191 -11.55 -10.65 -10.41
N ILE A 192 -10.52 -10.19 -11.08
CA ILE A 192 -9.46 -11.04 -11.63
C ILE A 192 -8.12 -10.42 -11.26
N MET A 193 -7.31 -11.15 -10.53
CA MET A 193 -5.91 -10.83 -10.30
C MET A 193 -5.06 -11.62 -11.30
N LYS A 194 -4.14 -10.92 -11.96
CA LYS A 194 -3.28 -11.51 -12.99
C LYS A 194 -1.83 -11.21 -12.68
N PHE A 195 -1.02 -12.26 -12.66
CA PHE A 195 0.42 -12.14 -12.69
C PHE A 195 0.89 -12.55 -14.08
N THR A 196 1.62 -11.67 -14.75
CA THR A 196 2.03 -11.86 -16.15
C THR A 196 3.53 -11.99 -16.29
N GLU A 197 3.94 -12.79 -17.27
CA GLU A 197 5.34 -13.00 -17.63
C GLU A 197 5.73 -12.05 -18.77
N GLY A 198 6.71 -11.19 -18.53
CA GLY A 198 7.32 -10.34 -19.55
C GLY A 198 6.31 -9.50 -20.35
N GLU A 199 6.70 -9.13 -21.55
CA GLU A 199 5.86 -8.42 -22.52
C GLU A 199 4.80 -9.32 -23.19
N THR A 200 4.85 -10.62 -22.91
CA THR A 200 4.08 -11.64 -23.66
C THR A 200 2.60 -11.67 -23.34
N LYS A 201 2.14 -11.00 -22.28
CA LYS A 201 0.79 -11.10 -21.72
C LYS A 201 0.43 -12.51 -21.21
N LYS A 202 1.37 -13.46 -21.23
CA LYS A 202 1.19 -14.78 -20.65
C LYS A 202 0.89 -14.65 -19.17
N GLN A 203 -0.18 -15.28 -18.70
CA GLN A 203 -0.56 -15.25 -17.29
C GLN A 203 -0.01 -16.48 -16.57
N ALA A 204 0.91 -16.28 -15.66
CA ALA A 204 1.41 -17.32 -14.78
C ALA A 204 0.40 -17.65 -13.68
N LEU A 205 -0.39 -16.66 -13.27
CA LEU A 205 -1.54 -16.83 -12.40
C LEU A 205 -2.71 -15.98 -12.90
N HIS A 206 -3.85 -16.64 -13.02
CA HIS A 206 -5.18 -16.05 -13.21
C HIS A 206 -6.03 -16.45 -11.99
N PHE A 207 -6.16 -15.55 -11.04
CA PHE A 207 -6.93 -15.76 -9.80
C PHE A 207 -8.23 -14.97 -9.92
N ASN A 208 -9.37 -15.68 -10.00
CA ASN A 208 -10.66 -15.06 -10.34
C ASN A 208 -11.79 -15.47 -9.38
N PRO A 209 -11.98 -14.71 -8.29
CA PRO A 209 -13.18 -14.81 -7.47
C PRO A 209 -14.43 -14.38 -8.25
N ARG A 210 -15.41 -15.27 -8.31
CA ARG A 210 -16.74 -15.06 -8.87
C ARG A 210 -17.76 -15.14 -7.75
N PHE A 211 -18.40 -14.03 -7.46
CA PHE A 211 -19.35 -13.92 -6.32
C PHE A 211 -20.62 -14.74 -6.53
N GLU A 212 -20.99 -14.99 -7.77
CA GLU A 212 -21.98 -16.00 -8.14
C GLU A 212 -21.34 -16.87 -9.25
N PRO A 213 -21.14 -18.18 -9.01
CA PRO A 213 -21.69 -19.07 -7.96
C PRO A 213 -20.84 -19.21 -6.69
N ARG A 214 -20.04 -18.23 -6.26
CA ARG A 214 -19.15 -18.26 -5.07
C ARG A 214 -18.02 -19.27 -5.22
N ILE A 215 -17.26 -19.12 -6.27
CA ILE A 215 -16.06 -19.94 -6.56
C ILE A 215 -14.87 -19.04 -6.85
N ILE A 216 -13.68 -19.58 -6.62
CA ILE A 216 -12.43 -18.97 -7.05
C ILE A 216 -11.86 -19.84 -8.17
N VAL A 217 -11.80 -19.27 -9.37
CA VAL A 217 -11.13 -19.93 -10.49
C VAL A 217 -9.65 -19.59 -10.45
N ARG A 218 -8.80 -20.62 -10.47
CA ARG A 218 -7.35 -20.50 -10.60
C ARG A 218 -6.93 -21.13 -11.93
N ASN A 219 -6.09 -20.45 -12.68
CA ASN A 219 -5.59 -20.94 -13.96
C ASN A 219 -4.27 -20.26 -14.36
N SER A 220 -3.64 -20.74 -15.41
CA SER A 220 -2.49 -20.11 -16.06
C SER A 220 -2.55 -20.35 -17.57
N MET A 221 -1.69 -19.66 -18.33
CA MET A 221 -1.57 -19.82 -19.78
C MET A 221 -0.31 -20.58 -20.14
N ASN A 222 -0.38 -21.35 -21.21
CA ASN A 222 0.79 -21.93 -21.88
C ASN A 222 1.50 -20.89 -22.79
N ASP A 223 2.58 -21.27 -23.44
CA ASP A 223 3.36 -20.38 -24.31
C ASP A 223 2.59 -19.93 -25.57
N SER A 224 1.52 -20.62 -25.93
CA SER A 224 0.60 -20.22 -27.02
C SER A 224 -0.50 -19.26 -26.54
N LEU A 225 -0.40 -18.73 -25.32
CA LEU A 225 -1.37 -17.85 -24.65
C LEU A 225 -2.77 -18.48 -24.51
N THR A 226 -2.82 -19.81 -24.40
CA THR A 226 -4.05 -20.57 -24.20
C THR A 226 -4.14 -21.01 -22.74
N PHE A 227 -5.30 -20.84 -22.13
CA PHE A 227 -5.54 -21.28 -20.76
C PHE A 227 -5.51 -22.82 -20.65
N PHE A 228 -4.92 -23.31 -19.56
CA PHE A 228 -5.06 -24.70 -19.13
C PHE A 228 -6.45 -24.98 -18.53
N THR A 229 -6.63 -26.17 -17.98
CA THR A 229 -7.83 -26.52 -17.23
C THR A 229 -7.92 -25.68 -15.96
N GLU A 230 -9.09 -25.11 -15.70
CA GLU A 230 -9.38 -24.34 -14.48
C GLU A 230 -9.43 -25.23 -13.25
N GLU A 231 -8.85 -24.76 -12.15
CA GLU A 231 -9.08 -25.28 -10.80
C GLU A 231 -10.14 -24.42 -10.12
N ARG A 232 -11.11 -25.06 -9.45
CA ARG A 232 -12.28 -24.37 -8.86
C ARG A 232 -12.62 -24.83 -7.45
N ASP A 233 -11.84 -25.74 -6.92
CA ASP A 233 -11.99 -26.28 -5.56
C ASP A 233 -11.62 -25.23 -4.51
N GLY A 234 -12.10 -25.45 -3.28
CA GLY A 234 -11.80 -24.63 -2.11
C GLY A 234 -12.93 -23.69 -1.68
N GLU A 235 -12.68 -22.98 -0.63
CA GLU A 235 -13.62 -22.05 -0.01
C GLU A 235 -13.69 -20.71 -0.77
N PHE A 236 -14.78 -19.96 -0.53
CA PHE A 236 -14.96 -18.61 -1.07
C PHE A 236 -15.01 -17.59 0.08
N PRO A 237 -13.88 -16.99 0.46
CA PRO A 237 -13.76 -16.17 1.67
C PRO A 237 -14.19 -14.69 1.48
N PHE A 238 -14.70 -14.30 0.30
CA PHE A 238 -15.07 -12.93 0.00
C PHE A 238 -16.55 -12.66 0.22
N ALA A 239 -16.88 -11.43 0.64
CA ALA A 239 -18.25 -10.94 0.73
C ALA A 239 -18.37 -9.51 0.19
N ILE A 240 -19.52 -9.20 -0.42
CA ILE A 240 -19.84 -7.84 -0.89
C ILE A 240 -19.93 -6.91 0.32
N GLU A 241 -19.41 -5.68 0.16
CA GLU A 241 -19.37 -4.62 1.17
C GLU A 241 -18.56 -4.97 2.43
N GLN A 242 -17.75 -6.03 2.37
CA GLN A 242 -16.84 -6.39 3.44
C GLN A 242 -15.39 -6.24 2.99
N GLN A 243 -14.59 -5.57 3.81
CA GLN A 243 -13.15 -5.50 3.57
C GLN A 243 -12.55 -6.89 3.69
N PHE A 244 -11.66 -7.22 2.77
CA PHE A 244 -10.80 -8.39 2.85
C PHE A 244 -9.34 -7.98 2.85
N LYS A 245 -8.51 -8.83 3.40
CA LYS A 245 -7.07 -8.75 3.30
C LYS A 245 -6.54 -10.08 2.77
N LEU A 246 -6.14 -10.09 1.49
CA LEU A 246 -5.66 -11.28 0.79
C LEU A 246 -4.14 -11.30 0.77
N ALA A 247 -3.52 -12.34 1.31
CA ALA A 247 -2.10 -12.65 1.12
C ALA A 247 -1.92 -13.68 0.01
N ILE A 248 -1.00 -13.40 -0.90
CA ILE A 248 -0.53 -14.32 -1.95
C ILE A 248 0.94 -14.57 -1.73
N ALA A 249 1.30 -15.77 -1.31
CA ALA A 249 2.68 -16.18 -1.10
C ALA A 249 3.25 -16.86 -2.34
N PHE A 250 4.52 -16.59 -2.61
CA PHE A 250 5.29 -17.13 -3.72
C PHE A 250 6.33 -18.10 -3.15
N THR A 251 6.05 -19.41 -3.26
CA THR A 251 6.96 -20.45 -2.77
C THR A 251 7.89 -20.91 -3.89
N THR A 252 8.64 -21.98 -3.65
CA THR A 252 9.45 -22.62 -4.67
C THR A 252 8.63 -23.40 -5.72
N GLU A 253 7.38 -23.78 -5.39
CA GLU A 253 6.59 -24.71 -6.19
C GLU A 253 5.19 -24.20 -6.55
N ASP A 254 4.65 -23.26 -5.77
CA ASP A 254 3.26 -22.85 -5.87
C ASP A 254 3.02 -21.38 -5.44
N PHE A 255 1.84 -20.88 -5.80
CA PHE A 255 1.21 -19.74 -5.14
C PHE A 255 0.33 -20.27 -4.01
N ARG A 256 0.38 -19.63 -2.83
CA ARG A 256 -0.51 -19.93 -1.71
C ARG A 256 -1.36 -18.75 -1.35
N PHE A 257 -2.58 -18.99 -0.89
CA PHE A 257 -3.58 -17.96 -0.67
C PHE A 257 -4.15 -18.02 0.74
N ALA A 258 -4.21 -16.85 1.40
CA ALA A 258 -4.89 -16.68 2.67
C ALA A 258 -5.71 -15.39 2.67
N VAL A 259 -6.89 -15.41 3.29
CA VAL A 259 -7.74 -14.23 3.49
C VAL A 259 -8.06 -14.10 4.97
N ASP A 260 -7.87 -12.88 5.48
CA ASP A 260 -8.20 -12.52 6.87
C ASP A 260 -7.60 -13.48 7.90
N GLY A 261 -6.35 -13.88 7.68
CA GLY A 261 -5.59 -14.80 8.53
C GLY A 261 -5.83 -16.28 8.26
N ASN A 262 -6.70 -16.65 7.33
CA ASN A 262 -7.08 -18.03 7.07
C ASN A 262 -6.55 -18.51 5.71
N TYR A 263 -5.72 -19.54 5.71
CA TYR A 263 -5.31 -20.24 4.50
C TYR A 263 -6.52 -20.91 3.86
N PHE A 264 -6.66 -20.77 2.52
CA PHE A 264 -7.79 -21.41 1.82
C PHE A 264 -7.41 -22.14 0.52
N GLY A 265 -6.15 -22.12 0.08
CA GLY A 265 -5.75 -22.88 -1.09
C GLY A 265 -4.39 -22.52 -1.65
N GLN A 266 -4.00 -23.26 -2.69
CA GLN A 266 -2.75 -23.11 -3.41
C GLN A 266 -2.97 -23.30 -4.92
N PHE A 267 -1.96 -22.96 -5.71
CA PHE A 267 -1.93 -23.20 -7.16
C PHE A 267 -0.51 -23.48 -7.62
N ALA A 268 -0.22 -24.72 -8.02
CA ALA A 268 1.10 -25.13 -8.45
C ALA A 268 1.56 -24.40 -9.73
N TYR A 269 2.84 -24.08 -9.80
CA TYR A 269 3.42 -23.52 -11.03
C TYR A 269 3.29 -24.53 -12.16
N ARG A 270 2.83 -24.07 -13.32
CA ARG A 270 2.64 -24.90 -14.52
C ARG A 270 3.70 -24.65 -15.58
N SER A 271 4.68 -23.80 -15.31
CA SER A 271 5.86 -23.53 -16.12
C SER A 271 7.10 -23.53 -15.24
N ALA A 272 8.25 -23.86 -15.80
CA ALA A 272 9.52 -23.76 -15.09
C ALA A 272 9.91 -22.27 -14.91
N ASN A 273 10.59 -21.98 -13.80
CA ASN A 273 11.16 -20.66 -13.50
C ASN A 273 10.13 -19.50 -13.61
N VAL A 274 8.88 -19.77 -13.23
CA VAL A 274 7.77 -18.80 -13.31
C VAL A 274 8.14 -17.46 -12.67
N LEU A 275 8.77 -17.50 -11.49
CA LEU A 275 9.06 -16.28 -10.73
C LEU A 275 10.12 -15.39 -11.40
N ASP A 276 11.06 -15.97 -12.13
CA ASP A 276 12.13 -15.23 -12.81
C ASP A 276 11.59 -14.34 -13.95
N HIS A 277 10.40 -14.64 -14.44
CA HIS A 277 9.78 -13.98 -15.58
C HIS A 277 8.60 -13.09 -15.21
N LEU A 278 8.13 -13.13 -13.96
CA LEU A 278 7.02 -12.29 -13.51
C LEU A 278 7.44 -10.83 -13.46
N ASN A 279 6.74 -9.99 -14.20
CA ASN A 279 6.99 -8.54 -14.21
C ASN A 279 5.73 -7.68 -14.24
N GLY A 280 4.54 -8.26 -14.30
CA GLY A 280 3.28 -7.52 -14.31
C GLY A 280 2.28 -8.07 -13.30
N PHE A 281 1.57 -7.16 -12.63
CA PHE A 281 0.47 -7.46 -11.73
C PHE A 281 -0.70 -6.54 -12.02
N LYS A 282 -1.88 -7.12 -12.25
CA LYS A 282 -3.11 -6.37 -12.58
C LYS A 282 -4.31 -6.95 -11.84
N ILE A 283 -5.22 -6.07 -11.42
CA ILE A 283 -6.53 -6.43 -10.90
C ILE A 283 -7.59 -5.79 -11.79
N ASN A 284 -8.45 -6.63 -12.38
CA ASN A 284 -9.59 -6.20 -13.18
C ASN A 284 -10.89 -6.54 -12.46
N VAL A 285 -11.94 -5.78 -12.72
CA VAL A 285 -13.30 -6.07 -12.26
C VAL A 285 -14.21 -6.32 -13.45
N GLY A 286 -15.29 -7.06 -13.24
CA GLY A 286 -16.25 -7.39 -14.29
C GLY A 286 -17.66 -7.59 -13.78
N ASN A 287 -18.63 -7.64 -14.71
CA ASN A 287 -20.05 -7.88 -14.45
C ASN A 287 -20.68 -6.89 -13.44
N GLY A 288 -20.22 -5.62 -13.45
CA GLY A 288 -20.76 -4.58 -12.58
C GLY A 288 -20.27 -4.63 -11.13
N LEU A 289 -19.25 -5.45 -10.81
CA LEU A 289 -18.53 -5.33 -9.55
C LEU A 289 -17.65 -4.09 -9.60
N GLN A 290 -17.53 -3.44 -8.46
CA GLN A 290 -16.52 -2.43 -8.15
C GLN A 290 -15.61 -2.98 -7.06
N LEU A 291 -14.36 -2.57 -7.04
CA LEU A 291 -13.38 -3.01 -6.07
C LEU A 291 -12.49 -1.82 -5.69
N ASP A 292 -12.63 -1.34 -4.48
CA ASP A 292 -11.71 -0.37 -3.90
C ASP A 292 -10.49 -1.10 -3.37
N ILE A 293 -9.33 -0.82 -3.94
CA ILE A 293 -8.03 -1.29 -3.43
C ILE A 293 -7.48 -0.24 -2.50
N THR A 294 -7.45 -0.55 -1.21
CA THR A 294 -6.96 0.36 -0.17
C THR A 294 -5.51 0.13 0.21
N GLY A 295 -4.92 -0.99 -0.21
CA GLY A 295 -3.50 -1.29 0.01
C GLY A 295 -3.03 -2.45 -0.87
N VAL A 296 -1.80 -2.35 -1.34
CA VAL A 296 -1.05 -3.45 -1.96
C VAL A 296 0.37 -3.40 -1.39
N ASP A 297 0.75 -4.45 -0.69
CA ASP A 297 2.03 -4.56 -0.01
C ASP A 297 2.82 -5.72 -0.58
N HIS A 298 4.12 -5.55 -0.75
CA HIS A 298 5.04 -6.60 -1.16
C HIS A 298 6.13 -6.78 -0.11
N MET A 299 6.25 -7.97 0.40
CA MET A 299 7.18 -8.31 1.46
C MET A 299 8.06 -9.47 1.05
N ASN A 300 9.24 -9.54 1.67
CA ASN A 300 10.10 -10.71 1.62
C ASN A 300 10.20 -11.29 3.03
N MET A 301 9.65 -12.48 3.24
CA MET A 301 9.73 -13.17 4.52
C MET A 301 11.13 -13.75 4.80
N GLY A 302 11.96 -13.91 3.75
CA GLY A 302 13.23 -14.62 3.86
C GLY A 302 13.11 -16.14 4.06
N ILE A 303 11.91 -16.69 4.01
CA ILE A 303 11.57 -18.11 4.16
C ILE A 303 10.99 -18.60 2.83
N PRO A 304 11.71 -19.43 2.04
CA PRO A 304 11.29 -19.81 0.68
C PRO A 304 9.92 -20.46 0.57
N ASP A 305 9.52 -21.23 1.57
CA ASP A 305 8.19 -21.89 1.61
C ASP A 305 7.09 -21.00 2.18
N CYS A 306 7.41 -19.75 2.56
CA CYS A 306 6.47 -18.79 3.12
C CYS A 306 5.67 -19.33 4.34
N GLU A 307 6.26 -20.17 5.20
CA GLU A 307 5.57 -20.68 6.38
C GLU A 307 5.08 -19.54 7.27
N GLY A 308 3.80 -19.55 7.63
CA GLY A 308 3.18 -18.50 8.45
C GLY A 308 2.74 -17.24 7.67
N PHE A 309 2.76 -17.28 6.34
CA PHE A 309 2.40 -16.11 5.51
C PHE A 309 0.95 -15.64 5.71
N GLU A 310 0.06 -16.54 6.11
CA GLU A 310 -1.34 -16.23 6.39
C GLU A 310 -1.51 -15.15 7.47
N ALA A 311 -0.58 -15.07 8.42
CA ALA A 311 -0.59 -14.02 9.44
C ALA A 311 -0.58 -12.61 8.85
N TYR A 312 0.05 -12.39 7.69
CA TYR A 312 0.08 -11.08 7.04
C TYR A 312 -1.27 -10.66 6.48
N SER A 313 -2.19 -11.61 6.25
CA SER A 313 -3.56 -11.30 5.86
C SER A 313 -4.49 -11.05 7.05
N HIS A 314 -4.06 -11.23 8.29
CA HIS A 314 -4.91 -10.99 9.45
C HIS A 314 -5.32 -9.50 9.52
N PRO A 315 -6.60 -9.17 9.76
CA PRO A 315 -7.09 -7.79 9.76
C PRO A 315 -6.36 -6.88 10.75
N ASP A 316 -6.00 -7.41 11.92
CA ASP A 316 -5.38 -6.66 13.02
C ASP A 316 -3.84 -6.56 12.88
N VAL A 317 -3.24 -7.24 11.91
CA VAL A 317 -1.80 -7.14 11.66
C VAL A 317 -1.52 -5.95 10.77
N ALA A 318 -0.98 -4.89 11.34
CA ALA A 318 -0.30 -3.86 10.56
C ALA A 318 1.01 -4.47 10.01
N ILE A 319 1.19 -4.43 8.72
CA ILE A 319 2.44 -4.83 8.09
C ILE A 319 3.44 -3.72 8.36
N MET A 320 4.39 -4.00 9.24
CA MET A 320 5.47 -3.09 9.61
C MET A 320 6.70 -3.36 8.76
#